data_40c3aa90602e26be9e02f710adaebfb4
#
_entry.id   40c3aa90602e26be9e02f710adaebfb4
#
_cell.length_a   1.000
_cell.length_b   1.000
_cell.length_c   1.000
_cell.angle_alpha   90.00
_cell.angle_beta   90.00
_cell.angle_gamma   90.00
#
_symmetry.space_group_name_H-M   'P 1'
#
loop_
_entity.id
_entity.type
_entity.pdbx_description
1 polymer ?
#
loop_
_entity_poly.entity_id
_entity_poly.type
_entity_poly.pdbx_seq_one_letter_code
_entity_poly.pdbx_strand_id
1 'polypeptide(L)'
;AVFIQAQEAEDEEDESIFELSPFSIQEDESIGYQALSTLAGTRIKTALRDTGAAISVITPEFLEDIGAVDAASVLSYSLNTEVSGEQGNFAGGVETGDDRSNPAVNGQRVRGISPASLTRGYFLTDIPFDSYNTTRITINRGPNSLLFGVANPGGVINNQVKLATLGDNFGSVKFRFGERGGNRQELDVNGIIIPGRL
;
A
#
# COMPACT_ATOMS: atom_id res chain seq x y z
N ALA A 1 -55.64 45.43 -31.12
CA ALA A 1 -54.19 45.22 -31.18
C ALA A 1 -53.81 44.37 -29.96
N VAL A 2 -53.49 43.11 -30.21
CA VAL A 2 -53.04 42.16 -29.20
C VAL A 2 -51.51 42.13 -29.33
N PHE A 3 -50.82 42.58 -28.29
CA PHE A 3 -49.37 42.43 -28.19
C PHE A 3 -49.12 41.08 -27.58
N ILE A 4 -48.49 40.17 -28.36
CA ILE A 4 -47.89 38.94 -27.88
C ILE A 4 -46.47 39.29 -27.47
N GLN A 5 -46.18 39.21 -26.18
CA GLN A 5 -44.86 39.35 -25.63
C GLN A 5 -44.25 37.93 -25.60
N ALA A 6 -43.29 37.68 -26.48
CA ALA A 6 -42.47 36.49 -26.43
C ALA A 6 -41.50 36.60 -25.24
N GLN A 7 -41.61 35.66 -24.34
CA GLN A 7 -40.71 35.49 -23.23
C GLN A 7 -39.57 34.61 -23.74
N GLU A 8 -38.40 35.18 -23.98
CA GLU A 8 -37.14 34.44 -24.18
C GLU A 8 -36.83 33.71 -22.86
N ALA A 9 -36.94 32.40 -22.89
CA ALA A 9 -36.34 31.57 -21.86
C ALA A 9 -34.85 31.54 -22.15
N GLU A 10 -34.05 32.23 -21.35
CA GLU A 10 -32.62 31.99 -21.26
C GLU A 10 -32.44 30.60 -20.62
N ASP A 11 -32.12 29.61 -21.45
CA ASP A 11 -31.52 28.35 -21.00
C ASP A 11 -30.12 28.68 -20.46
N GLU A 12 -30.04 28.93 -19.16
CA GLU A 12 -28.78 28.81 -18.45
C GLU A 12 -28.40 27.32 -18.52
N GLU A 13 -27.62 26.95 -19.54
CA GLU A 13 -26.82 25.73 -19.50
C GLU A 13 -25.86 25.85 -18.33
N ASP A 14 -26.23 25.25 -17.23
CA ASP A 14 -25.38 25.01 -16.08
C ASP A 14 -24.24 24.10 -16.57
N GLU A 15 -23.19 24.72 -17.15
CA GLU A 15 -21.92 24.06 -17.41
C GLU A 15 -21.37 23.65 -16.05
N SER A 16 -21.79 22.47 -15.60
CA SER A 16 -21.14 21.82 -14.50
C SER A 16 -19.69 21.59 -14.92
N ILE A 17 -18.84 22.54 -14.54
CA ILE A 17 -17.41 22.41 -14.66
C ILE A 17 -17.04 21.18 -13.84
N PHE A 18 -16.82 20.05 -14.53
CA PHE A 18 -16.20 18.89 -13.92
C PHE A 18 -14.78 19.30 -13.54
N GLU A 19 -14.60 19.84 -12.35
CA GLU A 19 -13.30 19.90 -11.74
C GLU A 19 -12.81 18.46 -11.58
N LEU A 20 -11.97 18.05 -12.54
CA LEU A 20 -11.17 16.85 -12.37
C LEU A 20 -10.28 17.09 -11.16
N SER A 21 -10.68 16.57 -10.02
CA SER A 21 -9.83 16.52 -8.83
C SER A 21 -8.41 16.14 -9.24
N PRO A 22 -7.38 16.89 -8.82
CA PRO A 22 -6.02 16.50 -9.12
C PRO A 22 -5.86 15.04 -8.74
N PHE A 23 -5.35 14.25 -9.63
CA PHE A 23 -5.23 12.81 -9.59
C PHE A 23 -4.66 12.36 -8.24
N SER A 24 -5.48 12.24 -7.24
CA SER A 24 -5.07 11.68 -5.96
C SER A 24 -5.13 10.17 -6.12
N ILE A 25 -3.96 9.57 -6.36
CA ILE A 25 -3.77 8.13 -6.37
C ILE A 25 -3.82 7.65 -4.90
N GLN A 26 -4.94 7.86 -4.24
CA GLN A 26 -5.16 7.32 -2.90
C GLN A 26 -6.00 6.05 -3.06
N GLU A 27 -5.36 4.93 -2.71
CA GLU A 27 -6.01 3.62 -2.68
C GLU A 27 -6.83 3.41 -1.38
N ASP A 28 -7.10 4.45 -0.61
CA ASP A 28 -7.48 4.41 0.82
C ASP A 28 -8.92 3.98 1.11
N GLU A 29 -9.53 3.18 0.25
CA GLU A 29 -10.80 2.54 0.56
C GLU A 29 -10.54 1.16 1.17
N SER A 30 -10.30 1.12 2.47
CA SER A 30 -10.29 -0.10 3.26
C SER A 30 -11.33 -0.02 4.38
N ILE A 31 -11.96 -1.14 4.67
CA ILE A 31 -12.89 -1.30 5.79
C ILE A 31 -12.34 -2.42 6.68
N GLY A 32 -11.75 -2.06 7.80
CA GLY A 32 -11.08 -3.02 8.66
C GLY A 32 -9.96 -3.73 7.90
N TYR A 33 -10.00 -5.05 7.85
CA TYR A 33 -9.00 -5.87 7.15
C TYR A 33 -9.25 -5.99 5.65
N GLN A 34 -10.37 -5.50 5.16
CA GLN A 34 -10.75 -5.63 3.76
C GLN A 34 -10.40 -4.38 2.96
N ALA A 35 -9.49 -4.51 2.02
CA ALA A 35 -9.27 -3.50 0.99
C ALA A 35 -10.28 -3.69 -0.16
N LEU A 36 -10.85 -2.61 -0.64
CA LEU A 36 -11.86 -2.63 -1.69
C LEU A 36 -11.25 -2.44 -3.08
N SER A 37 -10.13 -1.74 -3.18
CA SER A 37 -9.48 -1.39 -4.45
C SER A 37 -7.98 -1.59 -4.44
N THR A 38 -7.38 -1.66 -5.63
CA THR A 38 -5.93 -1.73 -5.82
C THR A 38 -5.49 -1.10 -7.13
N LEU A 39 -4.26 -0.61 -7.19
CA LEU A 39 -3.56 -0.20 -8.42
C LEU A 39 -2.78 -1.35 -9.04
N ALA A 40 -2.56 -2.44 -8.30
CA ALA A 40 -1.68 -3.53 -8.71
C ALA A 40 -2.19 -4.35 -9.90
N GLY A 41 -3.50 -4.29 -10.17
CA GLY A 41 -4.11 -5.05 -11.28
C GLY A 41 -3.91 -4.41 -12.65
N THR A 42 -4.00 -3.09 -12.74
CA THR A 42 -4.07 -2.36 -14.03
C THR A 42 -3.33 -1.03 -14.04
N ARG A 43 -2.70 -0.61 -12.95
CA ARG A 43 -2.17 0.74 -12.67
C ARG A 43 -3.25 1.83 -12.54
N ILE A 44 -4.51 1.46 -12.67
CA ILE A 44 -5.65 2.33 -12.42
C ILE A 44 -6.36 1.77 -11.19
N LYS A 45 -6.94 2.62 -10.35
CA LYS A 45 -7.72 2.20 -9.20
C LYS A 45 -8.87 1.30 -9.67
N THR A 46 -8.77 0.02 -9.37
CA THR A 46 -9.72 -1.02 -9.79
C THR A 46 -10.21 -1.76 -8.55
N ALA A 47 -11.49 -2.09 -8.52
CA ALA A 47 -12.03 -2.90 -7.44
C ALA A 47 -11.35 -4.28 -7.43
N LEU A 48 -10.95 -4.74 -6.24
CA LEU A 48 -10.25 -6.04 -6.10
C LEU A 48 -11.07 -7.21 -6.65
N ARG A 49 -12.40 -7.17 -6.49
CA ARG A 49 -13.32 -8.19 -7.00
C ARG A 49 -13.32 -8.31 -8.54
N ASP A 50 -12.96 -7.22 -9.23
CA ASP A 50 -12.96 -7.14 -10.69
C ASP A 50 -11.55 -7.38 -11.27
N THR A 51 -10.58 -7.71 -10.40
CA THR A 51 -9.18 -7.93 -10.80
C THR A 51 -8.90 -9.42 -10.92
N GLY A 52 -8.54 -9.88 -12.11
CA GLY A 52 -8.23 -11.29 -12.38
C GLY A 52 -6.85 -11.76 -11.91
N ALA A 53 -6.05 -10.91 -11.27
CA ALA A 53 -4.72 -11.24 -10.75
C ALA A 53 -4.78 -11.73 -9.30
N ALA A 54 -3.81 -12.56 -8.90
CA ALA A 54 -3.71 -13.07 -7.53
C ALA A 54 -3.10 -12.01 -6.62
N ILE A 55 -3.91 -11.04 -6.22
CA ILE A 55 -3.51 -9.90 -5.39
C ILE A 55 -4.07 -10.06 -3.97
N SER A 56 -3.23 -9.80 -2.98
CA SER A 56 -3.65 -9.58 -1.60
C SER A 56 -3.23 -8.19 -1.17
N VAL A 57 -4.11 -7.52 -0.46
CA VAL A 57 -3.82 -6.21 0.13
C VAL A 57 -3.91 -6.34 1.64
N ILE A 58 -2.91 -5.86 2.32
CA ILE A 58 -2.79 -5.85 3.77
C ILE A 58 -3.02 -4.41 4.23
N THR A 59 -4.02 -4.24 5.07
CA THR A 59 -4.46 -2.93 5.57
C THR A 59 -3.65 -2.48 6.78
N PRO A 60 -3.66 -1.18 7.12
CA PRO A 60 -3.01 -0.67 8.31
C PRO A 60 -3.54 -1.30 9.60
N GLU A 61 -4.86 -1.50 9.70
CA GLU A 61 -5.47 -2.12 10.87
C GLU A 61 -4.96 -3.55 11.08
N PHE A 62 -4.88 -4.33 10.00
CA PHE A 62 -4.31 -5.68 10.11
C PHE A 62 -2.85 -5.64 10.56
N LEU A 63 -2.02 -4.72 10.02
CA LEU A 63 -0.63 -4.56 10.43
C LEU A 63 -0.49 -4.22 11.92
N GLU A 64 -1.38 -3.37 12.41
CA GLU A 64 -1.40 -2.94 13.80
C GLU A 64 -1.80 -4.09 14.74
N ASP A 65 -2.86 -4.82 14.40
CA ASP A 65 -3.40 -5.89 15.22
C ASP A 65 -2.47 -7.11 15.33
N ILE A 66 -1.76 -7.46 14.25
CA ILE A 66 -0.73 -8.51 14.32
C ILE A 66 0.59 -8.02 14.92
N GLY A 67 0.70 -6.72 15.21
CA GLY A 67 1.91 -6.11 15.74
C GLY A 67 3.11 -6.17 14.79
N ALA A 68 2.87 -6.25 13.48
CA ALA A 68 3.92 -6.34 12.48
C ALA A 68 4.82 -5.09 12.51
N VAL A 69 6.13 -5.30 12.44
CA VAL A 69 7.13 -4.23 12.35
C VAL A 69 7.94 -4.30 11.06
N ASP A 70 8.07 -5.49 10.48
CA ASP A 70 8.89 -5.76 9.31
C ASP A 70 8.16 -6.63 8.28
N ALA A 71 8.78 -6.82 7.12
CA ALA A 71 8.21 -7.63 6.04
C ALA A 71 8.04 -9.09 6.45
N ALA A 72 8.94 -9.64 7.26
CA ALA A 72 8.88 -11.03 7.66
C ALA A 72 7.63 -11.33 8.49
N SER A 73 7.35 -10.48 9.48
CA SER A 73 6.15 -10.61 10.31
C SER A 73 4.85 -10.51 9.51
N VAL A 74 4.81 -9.68 8.47
CA VAL A 74 3.65 -9.56 7.58
C VAL A 74 3.48 -10.77 6.68
N LEU A 75 4.56 -11.18 6.04
CA LEU A 75 4.51 -12.25 5.02
C LEU A 75 4.23 -13.61 5.63
N SER A 76 4.58 -13.84 6.91
CA SER A 76 4.24 -15.07 7.62
C SER A 76 2.74 -15.29 7.77
N TYR A 77 1.94 -14.22 7.76
CA TYR A 77 0.46 -14.28 7.79
C TYR A 77 -0.17 -14.28 6.39
N SER A 78 0.63 -14.11 5.34
CA SER A 78 0.09 -14.03 3.99
C SER A 78 0.02 -15.39 3.33
N LEU A 79 -1.00 -15.61 2.50
CA LEU A 79 -1.15 -16.85 1.75
C LEU A 79 -0.07 -16.98 0.68
N ASN A 80 0.45 -18.20 0.49
CA ASN A 80 1.45 -18.54 -0.53
C ASN A 80 2.72 -17.68 -0.45
N THR A 81 3.07 -17.23 0.74
CA THR A 81 4.33 -16.55 1.04
C THR A 81 5.07 -17.33 2.12
N GLU A 82 6.36 -17.39 1.98
CA GLU A 82 7.26 -18.07 2.90
C GLU A 82 8.38 -17.12 3.30
N VAL A 83 8.74 -17.12 4.55
CA VAL A 83 9.78 -16.26 5.12
C VAL A 83 10.73 -17.11 5.93
N SER A 84 12.02 -16.89 5.74
CA SER A 84 13.07 -17.52 6.54
C SER A 84 13.29 -16.77 7.86
N GLY A 85 13.94 -17.43 8.80
CA GLY A 85 14.31 -16.88 10.10
C GLY A 85 13.57 -17.52 11.28
N GLU A 86 13.85 -17.05 12.49
CA GLU A 86 13.32 -17.64 13.73
C GLU A 86 11.78 -17.60 13.83
N GLN A 87 11.17 -16.60 13.23
CA GLN A 87 9.71 -16.44 13.21
C GLN A 87 9.10 -16.78 11.85
N GLY A 88 9.93 -17.30 10.94
CA GLY A 88 9.49 -17.65 9.59
C GLY A 88 8.84 -19.02 9.52
N ASN A 89 8.14 -19.24 8.43
CA ASN A 89 7.49 -20.51 8.08
C ASN A 89 8.29 -21.34 7.05
N PHE A 90 9.56 -20.96 6.82
CA PHE A 90 10.43 -21.59 5.83
C PHE A 90 11.85 -21.77 6.40
N ALA A 91 12.32 -23.01 6.39
CA ALA A 91 13.61 -23.37 7.00
C ALA A 91 14.83 -23.17 6.09
N GLY A 92 14.67 -22.73 4.86
CA GLY A 92 15.75 -22.53 3.89
C GLY A 92 16.04 -21.07 3.59
N GLY A 93 17.25 -20.77 3.13
CA GLY A 93 17.55 -19.51 2.47
C GLY A 93 18.35 -18.46 3.24
N VAL A 94 18.82 -18.73 4.45
CA VAL A 94 19.63 -17.73 5.21
C VAL A 94 21.13 -18.12 5.32
N GLU A 95 21.59 -19.05 4.50
CA GLU A 95 22.94 -19.58 4.64
C GLU A 95 24.01 -18.86 3.80
N THR A 96 23.60 -18.06 2.82
CA THR A 96 24.56 -17.32 2.00
C THR A 96 24.85 -15.93 2.60
N GLY A 97 26.05 -15.41 2.37
CA GLY A 97 26.43 -14.09 2.87
C GLY A 97 25.51 -12.95 2.41
N ASP A 98 24.96 -13.07 1.22
CA ASP A 98 24.02 -12.09 0.64
C ASP A 98 22.68 -12.09 1.36
N ASP A 99 22.18 -13.26 1.77
CA ASP A 99 20.93 -13.37 2.52
C ASP A 99 21.03 -12.73 3.91
N ARG A 100 22.20 -12.77 4.52
CA ARG A 100 22.46 -12.09 5.81
C ARG A 100 22.58 -10.58 5.68
N SER A 101 23.09 -10.10 4.56
CA SER A 101 23.24 -8.66 4.32
C SER A 101 21.91 -8.01 3.94
N ASN A 102 21.00 -8.75 3.31
CA ASN A 102 19.67 -8.22 2.94
C ASN A 102 18.55 -9.27 3.09
N PRO A 103 18.24 -9.69 4.32
CA PRO A 103 17.24 -10.73 4.59
C PRO A 103 15.83 -10.33 4.13
N ALA A 104 15.54 -9.04 4.07
CA ALA A 104 14.24 -8.57 3.60
C ALA A 104 14.00 -8.88 2.11
N VAL A 105 15.06 -8.89 1.30
CA VAL A 105 14.97 -9.17 -0.14
C VAL A 105 15.05 -10.67 -0.43
N ASN A 106 16.00 -11.36 0.21
CA ASN A 106 16.36 -12.74 -0.15
C ASN A 106 15.73 -13.78 0.77
N GLY A 107 15.36 -13.39 1.97
CA GLY A 107 14.78 -14.28 2.97
C GLY A 107 13.28 -14.57 2.79
N GLN A 108 12.69 -14.28 1.65
CA GLN A 108 11.27 -14.52 1.37
C GLN A 108 11.08 -15.28 0.05
N ARG A 109 10.00 -16.06 -0.04
CA ARG A 109 9.65 -16.80 -1.23
C ARG A 109 8.14 -16.76 -1.45
N VAL A 110 7.73 -16.61 -2.70
CA VAL A 110 6.32 -16.59 -3.08
C VAL A 110 6.00 -17.78 -3.97
N ARG A 111 4.91 -18.46 -3.67
CA ARG A 111 4.45 -19.69 -4.34
C ARG A 111 5.50 -20.84 -4.31
N GLY A 112 6.42 -20.81 -3.35
CA GLY A 112 7.50 -21.80 -3.29
C GLY A 112 8.52 -21.72 -4.43
N ILE A 113 8.49 -20.65 -5.26
CA ILE A 113 9.30 -20.57 -6.48
C ILE A 113 10.54 -19.70 -6.26
N SER A 114 10.34 -18.43 -5.97
CA SER A 114 11.42 -17.44 -5.91
C SER A 114 11.05 -16.23 -5.03
N PRO A 115 12.03 -15.44 -4.61
CA PRO A 115 11.75 -14.16 -4.00
C PRO A 115 10.88 -13.29 -4.92
N ALA A 116 9.97 -12.52 -4.34
CA ALA A 116 9.28 -11.46 -5.04
C ALA A 116 10.16 -10.20 -5.08
N SER A 117 9.94 -9.34 -6.07
CA SER A 117 10.58 -8.03 -6.11
C SER A 117 9.95 -7.13 -5.05
N LEU A 118 10.78 -6.54 -4.19
CA LEU A 118 10.33 -5.53 -3.24
C LEU A 118 10.26 -4.18 -3.92
N THR A 119 9.15 -3.49 -3.70
CA THR A 119 8.94 -2.16 -4.27
C THR A 119 8.36 -1.21 -3.23
N ARG A 120 8.66 0.06 -3.40
CA ARG A 120 8.06 1.16 -2.66
C ARG A 120 7.38 2.10 -3.66
N GLY A 121 6.06 2.23 -3.57
CA GLY A 121 5.29 2.96 -4.57
C GLY A 121 5.50 2.42 -6.00
N TYR A 122 5.64 1.09 -6.13
CA TYR A 122 5.93 0.36 -7.37
C TYR A 122 7.30 0.62 -8.01
N PHE A 123 8.22 1.28 -7.30
CA PHE A 123 9.63 1.37 -7.69
C PHE A 123 10.45 0.34 -6.89
N LEU A 124 11.37 -0.33 -7.57
CA LEU A 124 12.28 -1.28 -6.93
C LEU A 124 13.04 -0.62 -5.78
N THR A 125 13.17 -1.34 -4.69
CA THR A 125 13.88 -0.87 -3.51
C THR A 125 14.54 -2.02 -2.76
N ASP A 126 15.73 -1.76 -2.24
CA ASP A 126 16.42 -2.62 -1.28
C ASP A 126 16.21 -2.14 0.18
N ILE A 127 15.45 -1.06 0.35
CA ILE A 127 15.17 -0.52 1.67
C ILE A 127 14.19 -1.45 2.38
N PRO A 128 14.54 -1.97 3.56
CA PRO A 128 13.65 -2.79 4.34
C PRO A 128 12.33 -2.08 4.62
N PHE A 129 11.27 -2.87 4.63
CA PHE A 129 9.96 -2.40 5.02
C PHE A 129 9.92 -2.13 6.53
N ASP A 130 9.24 -1.05 6.90
CA ASP A 130 8.88 -0.74 8.28
C ASP A 130 7.40 -0.31 8.33
N SER A 131 6.63 -0.94 9.21
CA SER A 131 5.18 -0.71 9.30
C SER A 131 4.81 0.71 9.73
N TYR A 132 5.72 1.39 10.43
CA TYR A 132 5.44 2.72 10.99
C TYR A 132 5.09 3.77 9.92
N ASN A 133 5.72 3.72 8.77
CA ASN A 133 5.47 4.67 7.67
C ASN A 133 4.72 4.04 6.48
N THR A 134 4.04 2.93 6.72
CA THR A 134 3.32 2.18 5.71
C THR A 134 1.82 2.40 5.82
N THR A 135 1.20 2.73 4.71
CA THR A 135 -0.26 2.78 4.60
C THR A 135 -0.83 1.41 4.25
N ARG A 136 -0.22 0.71 3.32
CA ARG A 136 -0.67 -0.63 2.91
C ARG A 136 0.44 -1.42 2.26
N ILE A 137 0.29 -2.74 2.25
CA ILE A 137 1.15 -3.63 1.50
C ILE A 137 0.30 -4.38 0.48
N THR A 138 0.74 -4.35 -0.77
CA THR A 138 0.10 -5.09 -1.85
C THR A 138 1.02 -6.21 -2.30
N ILE A 139 0.54 -7.44 -2.21
CA ILE A 139 1.26 -8.64 -2.66
C ILE A 139 0.63 -9.10 -3.94
N ASN A 140 1.33 -8.94 -5.04
CA ASN A 140 0.91 -9.39 -6.34
C ASN A 140 1.73 -10.63 -6.73
N ARG A 141 1.09 -11.79 -6.81
CA ARG A 141 1.72 -13.10 -7.00
C ARG A 141 1.78 -13.47 -8.47
N GLY A 142 2.98 -13.80 -8.93
CA GLY A 142 3.23 -14.21 -10.30
C GLY A 142 3.87 -13.12 -11.16
N PRO A 143 4.18 -13.40 -12.43
CA PRO A 143 4.92 -12.49 -13.30
C PRO A 143 4.10 -11.24 -13.62
N ASN A 144 4.61 -10.08 -13.25
CA ASN A 144 3.98 -8.77 -13.43
C ASN A 144 4.83 -7.77 -14.24
N SER A 145 5.80 -8.29 -14.97
CA SER A 145 6.71 -7.44 -15.77
C SER A 145 5.99 -6.51 -16.74
N LEU A 146 4.86 -6.92 -17.26
CA LEU A 146 4.07 -6.11 -18.18
C LEU A 146 3.57 -4.82 -17.52
N LEU A 147 3.21 -4.87 -16.24
CA LEU A 147 2.65 -3.72 -15.53
C LEU A 147 3.71 -2.86 -14.86
N PHE A 148 4.75 -3.46 -14.31
CA PHE A 148 5.73 -2.75 -13.45
C PHE A 148 7.15 -2.75 -14.01
N GLY A 149 7.39 -3.35 -15.18
CA GLY A 149 8.72 -3.38 -15.82
C GLY A 149 9.73 -4.27 -15.10
N VAL A 150 9.39 -4.86 -13.99
CA VAL A 150 10.23 -5.72 -13.15
C VAL A 150 9.54 -7.07 -13.00
N ALA A 151 10.28 -8.13 -13.24
CA ALA A 151 9.72 -9.47 -13.20
C ALA A 151 10.58 -10.42 -12.42
N ASN A 152 10.21 -10.67 -11.20
CA ASN A 152 10.50 -11.96 -10.57
C ASN A 152 9.30 -12.90 -10.76
N PRO A 153 9.54 -14.20 -11.01
CA PRO A 153 8.45 -15.18 -11.12
C PRO A 153 7.58 -15.25 -9.86
N GLY A 154 8.14 -14.93 -8.70
CA GLY A 154 7.40 -14.83 -7.44
C GLY A 154 6.37 -13.71 -7.44
N GLY A 155 6.65 -12.62 -8.12
CA GLY A 155 5.78 -11.45 -8.18
C GLY A 155 6.38 -10.18 -7.58
N VAL A 156 5.51 -9.30 -7.09
CA VAL A 156 5.88 -7.99 -6.51
C VAL A 156 5.22 -7.83 -5.16
N ILE A 157 5.99 -7.42 -4.17
CA ILE A 157 5.51 -6.97 -2.87
C ILE A 157 5.71 -5.46 -2.82
N ASN A 158 4.63 -4.71 -2.90
CA ASN A 158 4.66 -3.26 -2.90
C ASN A 158 4.31 -2.69 -1.54
N ASN A 159 5.19 -1.88 -1.01
CA ASN A 159 4.95 -1.08 0.18
C ASN A 159 4.54 0.33 -0.24
N GLN A 160 3.38 0.76 0.20
CA GLN A 160 2.90 2.13 0.02
C GLN A 160 3.14 2.92 1.30
N VAL A 161 3.90 3.99 1.19
CA VAL A 161 4.22 4.85 2.33
C VAL A 161 3.06 5.80 2.64
N LYS A 162 2.96 6.20 3.90
CA LYS A 162 2.04 7.24 4.34
C LYS A 162 2.32 8.55 3.61
N LEU A 163 1.27 9.21 3.21
CA LEU A 163 1.30 10.56 2.66
C LEU A 163 0.70 11.53 3.68
N ALA A 164 1.08 12.80 3.57
CA ALA A 164 0.46 13.85 4.35
C ALA A 164 -1.02 13.97 3.97
N THR A 165 -1.89 14.10 4.97
CA THR A 165 -3.32 14.28 4.79
C THR A 165 -3.64 15.76 4.76
N LEU A 166 -4.22 16.22 3.64
CA LEU A 166 -4.66 17.60 3.51
C LEU A 166 -5.96 17.80 4.29
N GLY A 167 -6.01 18.87 5.09
CA GLY A 167 -7.23 19.25 5.79
C GLY A 167 -7.36 18.74 7.22
N ASP A 168 -6.50 17.85 7.69
CA ASP A 168 -6.55 17.28 9.04
C ASP A 168 -5.29 17.59 9.84
N ASN A 169 -5.48 17.88 11.12
CA ASN A 169 -4.41 17.94 12.10
C ASN A 169 -4.52 16.73 13.01
N PHE A 170 -3.49 15.92 13.05
CA PHE A 170 -3.44 14.81 13.99
C PHE A 170 -2.02 14.59 14.51
N GLY A 171 -1.91 13.93 15.65
CA GLY A 171 -0.66 13.47 16.20
C GLY A 171 -0.86 12.19 16.98
N SER A 172 0.03 11.24 16.80
CA SER A 172 0.05 10.01 17.59
C SER A 172 1.45 9.68 18.07
N VAL A 173 1.52 9.15 19.28
CA VAL A 173 2.76 8.63 19.88
C VAL A 173 2.49 7.20 20.29
N LYS A 174 3.31 6.27 19.80
CA LYS A 174 3.23 4.85 20.16
C LYS A 174 4.50 4.43 20.87
N PHE A 175 4.33 3.69 21.96
CA PHE A 175 5.41 3.05 22.69
C PHE A 175 5.21 1.55 22.65
N ARG A 176 6.22 0.81 22.24
CA ARG A 176 6.18 -0.65 22.18
C ARG A 176 7.36 -1.20 22.98
N PHE A 177 7.06 -2.13 23.87
CA PHE A 177 8.06 -2.78 24.73
C PHE A 177 8.05 -4.27 24.40
N GLY A 178 9.22 -4.81 24.07
CA GLY A 178 9.40 -6.22 23.75
C GLY A 178 9.93 -7.01 24.97
N GLU A 179 9.61 -8.28 25.03
CA GLU A 179 10.02 -9.18 26.11
C GLU A 179 11.54 -9.27 26.33
N ARG A 180 12.31 -9.07 25.25
CA ARG A 180 13.80 -9.12 25.28
C ARG A 180 14.44 -7.75 25.55
N GLY A 181 13.71 -6.81 26.14
CA GLY A 181 14.20 -5.46 26.47
C GLY A 181 14.26 -4.50 25.27
N GLY A 182 13.75 -4.91 24.11
CA GLY A 182 13.58 -4.01 22.98
C GLY A 182 12.54 -2.94 23.30
N ASN A 183 12.83 -1.69 22.97
CA ASN A 183 11.84 -0.62 23.01
C ASN A 183 11.77 0.04 21.63
N ARG A 184 10.57 0.45 21.25
CA ARG A 184 10.30 1.18 20.02
C ARG A 184 9.39 2.34 20.31
N GLN A 185 9.76 3.50 19.81
CA GLN A 185 8.99 4.73 19.94
C GLN A 185 8.68 5.23 18.54
N GLU A 186 7.42 5.56 18.30
CA GLU A 186 6.95 6.06 17.02
C GLU A 186 6.22 7.37 17.26
N LEU A 187 6.50 8.37 16.43
CA LEU A 187 5.83 9.67 16.42
C LEU A 187 5.29 9.91 15.03
N ASP A 188 4.00 10.16 14.90
CA ASP A 188 3.34 10.50 13.64
C ASP A 188 2.56 11.79 13.86
N VAL A 189 2.90 12.83 13.09
CA VAL A 189 2.30 14.16 13.21
C VAL A 189 1.96 14.68 11.82
N ASN A 190 0.72 15.07 11.63
CA ASN A 190 0.26 15.79 10.46
C ASN A 190 -0.28 17.16 10.87
N GLY A 191 0.20 18.22 10.26
CA GLY A 191 -0.19 19.58 10.60
C GLY A 191 -0.44 20.44 9.39
N ILE A 192 -1.52 21.19 9.41
CA ILE A 192 -1.83 22.17 8.37
C ILE A 192 -0.98 23.41 8.61
N ILE A 193 -0.03 23.68 7.72
CA ILE A 193 0.82 24.88 7.80
C ILE A 193 0.11 26.07 7.16
N ILE A 194 -0.53 25.87 6.01
CA ILE A 194 -1.27 26.92 5.29
C ILE A 194 -2.67 26.39 5.00
N PRO A 195 -3.73 26.97 5.60
CA PRO A 195 -5.10 26.55 5.33
C PRO A 195 -5.43 26.58 3.83
N GLY A 196 -5.92 25.45 3.30
CA GLY A 196 -6.32 25.30 1.90
C GLY A 196 -5.18 25.07 0.90
N ARG A 197 -3.91 24.92 1.34
CA ARG A 197 -2.78 24.63 0.46
C ARG A 197 -1.85 23.54 0.97
N LEU A 198 -1.52 23.55 2.24
CA LEU A 198 -0.59 22.62 2.90
C LEU A 198 -0.91 22.53 4.39
#